data_af0a77986af665c07ee47d8d77f4e35e
#
_entry.id   af0a77986af665c07ee47d8d77f4e35e
#
_cell.length_a   1.000
_cell.length_b   1.000
_cell.length_c   1.000
_cell.angle_alpha   90.00
_cell.angle_beta   90.00
_cell.angle_gamma   90.00
#
_symmetry.space_group_name_H-M   'P 1'
#
loop_
_entity.id
_entity.type
_entity.pdbx_description
1 polymer ?
#
loop_
_entity_poly.entity_id
_entity_poly.type
_entity_poly.pdbx_seq_one_letter_code
_entity_poly.pdbx_strand_id
1 'polypeptide(L)'
;MRERVAGQIGHALSAGWPLLAFGSCLLALAIPAPVRAAQDCEVRARSTVIVNVRDKGAKGDGKTDDTAAIQAAITAVGGTGGTALVPKGTYMVDAASEKRLMLKSDMTLKLDDGATLKVIPNGAKHTSALTISAVSNVTVIGGTLEGDRKEHKTKSGQWGMGIRIVDDARDVTIANVTATKMWGDGFYVSEASNVRFCAVTAVGNRRQGLTIVAADGVLVLDSVFKDTRGTRPNAGIDLEPNKPDEIITNVRIENSKFLDNAGAGIILNGRYGRISKIEVASNVFRGNRPLLIANAPAEITSDFCRNRQLTKQEQVAVGFNLYATPIEVVVLQSDCENIGMEARRGKPRKPKP
;
A
#
# COMPACT_ATOMS: atom_id res chain seq x y z
N MET A 1 -77.18 -43.46 -28.08
CA MET A 1 -77.33 -43.67 -29.53
C MET A 1 -76.05 -43.25 -30.16
N ARG A 2 -75.27 -44.22 -30.56
CA ARG A 2 -74.77 -44.48 -31.95
C ARG A 2 -74.06 -43.28 -32.56
N GLU A 3 -72.92 -43.37 -33.24
CA GLU A 3 -72.08 -44.46 -33.71
C GLU A 3 -70.74 -43.85 -34.19
N ARG A 4 -69.74 -44.69 -34.12
CA ARG A 4 -68.47 -44.74 -34.82
C ARG A 4 -68.49 -44.15 -36.23
N VAL A 5 -67.34 -43.68 -36.71
CA VAL A 5 -66.62 -44.27 -37.85
C VAL A 5 -65.19 -43.82 -37.91
N ALA A 6 -64.31 -44.74 -38.17
CA ALA A 6 -62.88 -44.66 -38.35
C ALA A 6 -62.47 -44.15 -39.75
N GLY A 7 -61.30 -43.59 -39.85
CA GLY A 7 -60.64 -43.29 -41.13
C GLY A 7 -59.15 -43.04 -40.94
N GLN A 8 -58.39 -43.98 -41.52
CA GLN A 8 -56.93 -44.11 -41.47
C GLN A 8 -56.19 -43.18 -42.45
N ILE A 9 -54.91 -42.99 -42.13
CA ILE A 9 -53.72 -42.93 -43.02
C ILE A 9 -53.30 -41.56 -43.49
N GLY A 10 -52.03 -41.23 -43.15
CA GLY A 10 -51.22 -40.21 -43.79
C GLY A 10 -49.90 -40.00 -43.08
N HIS A 11 -48.89 -40.81 -43.38
CA HIS A 11 -47.51 -40.55 -42.96
C HIS A 11 -46.96 -39.28 -43.61
N ALA A 12 -46.45 -38.33 -42.79
CA ALA A 12 -45.56 -37.30 -43.26
C ALA A 12 -44.36 -37.23 -42.32
N LEU A 13 -43.21 -37.58 -42.82
CA LEU A 13 -41.90 -37.48 -42.23
C LEU A 13 -41.56 -35.98 -42.11
N SER A 14 -41.48 -35.46 -40.89
CA SER A 14 -40.85 -34.14 -40.61
C SER A 14 -39.48 -34.37 -40.00
N ALA A 15 -38.45 -34.09 -40.79
CA ALA A 15 -37.06 -34.07 -40.36
C ALA A 15 -36.87 -32.96 -39.30
N GLY A 16 -36.61 -33.38 -38.06
CA GLY A 16 -36.21 -32.50 -37.00
C GLY A 16 -34.74 -32.08 -37.17
N TRP A 17 -34.50 -30.82 -37.33
CA TRP A 17 -33.15 -30.26 -37.24
C TRP A 17 -32.77 -30.07 -35.76
N PRO A 18 -31.57 -30.49 -35.35
CA PRO A 18 -31.11 -30.22 -34.01
C PRO A 18 -30.73 -28.73 -33.91
N LEU A 19 -31.37 -28.04 -32.98
CA LEU A 19 -30.94 -26.71 -32.49
C LEU A 19 -29.57 -26.87 -31.82
N LEU A 20 -28.52 -26.51 -32.54
CA LEU A 20 -27.18 -26.28 -31.96
C LEU A 20 -27.25 -25.04 -31.05
N ALA A 21 -27.37 -25.28 -29.76
CA ALA A 21 -27.14 -24.25 -28.74
C ALA A 21 -25.66 -23.86 -28.79
N PHE A 22 -25.36 -22.72 -29.43
CA PHE A 22 -24.06 -22.08 -29.31
C PHE A 22 -23.95 -21.56 -27.87
N GLY A 23 -23.37 -22.36 -27.01
CA GLY A 23 -22.87 -21.91 -25.73
C GLY A 23 -21.73 -20.90 -25.96
N SER A 24 -22.00 -19.62 -25.85
CA SER A 24 -20.97 -18.58 -25.83
C SER A 24 -20.09 -18.76 -24.58
N CYS A 25 -19.05 -19.57 -24.73
CA CYS A 25 -17.98 -19.62 -23.74
C CYS A 25 -17.22 -18.30 -23.82
N LEU A 26 -17.57 -17.34 -22.98
CA LEU A 26 -16.78 -16.14 -22.76
C LEU A 26 -15.43 -16.58 -22.18
N LEU A 27 -14.45 -16.80 -23.06
CA LEU A 27 -13.06 -16.90 -22.65
C LEU A 27 -12.70 -15.55 -22.01
N ALA A 28 -12.67 -15.50 -20.69
CA ALA A 28 -12.02 -14.42 -19.98
C ALA A 28 -10.54 -14.48 -20.35
N LEU A 29 -10.12 -13.66 -21.32
CA LEU A 29 -8.72 -13.46 -21.66
C LEU A 29 -8.02 -12.94 -20.41
N ALA A 30 -7.25 -13.78 -19.75
CA ALA A 30 -6.40 -13.37 -18.65
C ALA A 30 -5.38 -12.35 -19.18
N ILE A 31 -5.54 -11.08 -18.81
CA ILE A 31 -4.59 -10.02 -19.16
C ILE A 31 -3.23 -10.42 -18.55
N PRO A 32 -2.14 -10.48 -19.31
CA PRO A 32 -0.83 -10.79 -18.75
C PRO A 32 -0.43 -9.80 -17.65
N ALA A 33 0.18 -10.31 -16.57
CA ALA A 33 0.52 -9.56 -15.36
C ALA A 33 1.17 -8.17 -15.60
N PRO A 34 2.15 -7.98 -16.53
CA PRO A 34 2.74 -6.67 -16.78
C PRO A 34 1.75 -5.66 -17.37
N VAL A 35 0.77 -6.08 -18.18
CA VAL A 35 -0.26 -5.19 -18.74
C VAL A 35 -1.24 -4.77 -17.65
N ARG A 36 -1.61 -5.67 -16.76
CA ARG A 36 -2.48 -5.37 -15.62
C ARG A 36 -1.82 -4.37 -14.66
N ALA A 37 -0.53 -4.56 -14.34
CA ALA A 37 0.23 -3.68 -13.48
C ALA A 37 0.31 -2.24 -14.02
N ALA A 38 0.52 -2.07 -15.32
CA ALA A 38 0.54 -0.75 -15.96
C ALA A 38 -0.81 -0.03 -15.86
N GLN A 39 -1.93 -0.75 -15.99
CA GLN A 39 -3.27 -0.18 -15.84
C GLN A 39 -3.60 0.18 -14.39
N ASP A 40 -3.16 -0.63 -13.43
CA ASP A 40 -3.44 -0.42 -12.01
C ASP A 40 -2.79 0.86 -11.45
N CYS A 41 -1.71 1.34 -12.07
CA CYS A 41 -0.93 2.51 -11.64
C CYS A 41 -1.02 3.71 -12.59
N GLU A 42 -1.92 3.68 -13.57
CA GLU A 42 -2.07 4.80 -14.49
C GLU A 42 -2.65 6.02 -13.76
N VAL A 43 -1.90 7.11 -13.77
CA VAL A 43 -2.36 8.41 -13.24
C VAL A 43 -2.81 9.28 -14.40
N ARG A 44 -4.11 9.55 -14.47
CA ARG A 44 -4.70 10.45 -15.48
C ARG A 44 -5.03 11.79 -14.86
N ALA A 45 -4.70 12.86 -15.59
CA ALA A 45 -5.19 14.20 -15.25
C ALA A 45 -6.71 14.22 -15.32
N ARG A 46 -7.37 14.71 -14.27
CA ARG A 46 -8.83 14.78 -14.18
C ARG A 46 -9.38 16.14 -14.60
N SER A 47 -8.51 17.15 -14.63
CA SER A 47 -8.85 18.54 -14.96
C SER A 47 -7.62 19.27 -15.50
N THR A 48 -7.84 20.34 -16.24
CA THR A 48 -6.78 21.24 -16.73
C THR A 48 -6.42 22.34 -15.73
N VAL A 49 -7.14 22.44 -14.61
CA VAL A 49 -6.88 23.43 -13.56
C VAL A 49 -5.57 23.10 -12.86
N ILE A 50 -4.62 24.02 -12.92
CA ILE A 50 -3.33 23.92 -12.22
C ILE A 50 -3.11 25.18 -11.39
N VAL A 51 -2.82 24.99 -10.10
CA VAL A 51 -2.44 26.06 -9.18
C VAL A 51 -1.02 25.83 -8.69
N ASN A 52 -0.10 26.70 -9.09
CA ASN A 52 1.28 26.63 -8.63
C ASN A 52 1.38 27.16 -7.18
N VAL A 53 2.04 26.44 -6.30
CA VAL A 53 2.22 26.86 -4.90
C VAL A 53 2.98 28.20 -4.78
N ARG A 54 3.83 28.52 -5.76
CA ARG A 54 4.54 29.82 -5.78
C ARG A 54 3.60 30.99 -6.02
N ASP A 55 2.52 30.79 -6.77
CA ASP A 55 1.48 31.81 -6.96
C ASP A 55 0.69 32.09 -5.66
N LYS A 56 0.79 31.19 -4.69
CA LYS A 56 0.26 31.34 -3.33
C LYS A 56 1.31 31.84 -2.32
N GLY A 57 2.53 32.16 -2.77
CA GLY A 57 3.60 32.74 -1.97
C GLY A 57 4.66 31.76 -1.48
N ALA A 58 4.59 30.47 -1.83
CA ALA A 58 5.63 29.50 -1.47
C ALA A 58 6.99 29.88 -2.08
N LYS A 59 8.06 29.77 -1.29
CA LYS A 59 9.43 30.14 -1.69
C LYS A 59 10.21 28.95 -2.23
N GLY A 60 10.14 27.81 -1.55
CA GLY A 60 10.92 26.62 -1.92
C GLY A 60 12.42 26.84 -1.77
N ASP A 61 12.84 27.67 -0.82
CA ASP A 61 14.23 28.11 -0.58
C ASP A 61 14.94 27.28 0.51
N GLY A 62 14.25 26.29 1.10
CA GLY A 62 14.77 25.46 2.18
C GLY A 62 14.84 26.15 3.54
N LYS A 63 14.22 27.29 3.72
CA LYS A 63 14.27 28.12 4.93
C LYS A 63 12.90 28.60 5.38
N THR A 64 12.13 29.13 4.42
CA THR A 64 10.79 29.70 4.67
C THR A 64 9.79 28.59 4.96
N ASP A 65 8.95 28.78 5.98
CA ASP A 65 7.78 27.92 6.20
C ASP A 65 6.75 28.16 5.07
N ASP A 66 6.65 27.20 4.18
CA ASP A 66 5.79 27.25 3.00
C ASP A 66 4.42 26.58 3.23
N THR A 67 4.14 26.11 4.44
CA THR A 67 2.96 25.31 4.77
C THR A 67 1.67 26.00 4.37
N ALA A 68 1.48 27.27 4.75
CA ALA A 68 0.26 28.01 4.45
C ALA A 68 0.06 28.24 2.94
N ALA A 69 1.14 28.52 2.20
CA ALA A 69 1.10 28.75 0.77
C ALA A 69 0.75 27.46 0.00
N ILE A 70 1.36 26.33 0.40
CA ILE A 70 1.05 25.01 -0.19
C ILE A 70 -0.40 24.63 0.14
N GLN A 71 -0.85 24.82 1.38
CA GLN A 71 -2.23 24.54 1.79
C GLN A 71 -3.23 25.40 1.01
N ALA A 72 -2.90 26.66 0.72
CA ALA A 72 -3.75 27.52 -0.08
C ALA A 72 -3.91 27.01 -1.54
N ALA A 73 -2.84 26.47 -2.13
CA ALA A 73 -2.92 25.85 -3.44
C ALA A 73 -3.76 24.55 -3.40
N ILE A 74 -3.56 23.70 -2.40
CA ILE A 74 -4.35 22.48 -2.15
C ILE A 74 -5.84 22.84 -2.04
N THR A 75 -6.15 23.86 -1.24
CA THR A 75 -7.54 24.31 -1.04
C THR A 75 -8.16 24.84 -2.31
N ALA A 76 -7.40 25.54 -3.15
CA ALA A 76 -7.89 26.10 -4.39
C ALA A 76 -8.25 25.05 -5.47
N VAL A 77 -7.64 23.88 -5.43
CA VAL A 77 -7.91 22.80 -6.38
C VAL A 77 -8.80 21.69 -5.81
N GLY A 78 -9.04 21.66 -4.51
CA GLY A 78 -9.90 20.67 -3.86
C GLY A 78 -11.31 20.69 -4.44
N GLY A 79 -11.86 19.51 -4.75
CA GLY A 79 -13.17 19.33 -5.35
C GLY A 79 -13.25 19.65 -6.85
N THR A 80 -12.16 20.05 -7.50
CA THR A 80 -12.16 20.46 -8.92
C THR A 80 -11.53 19.45 -9.87
N GLY A 81 -10.94 18.38 -9.34
CA GLY A 81 -10.09 17.48 -10.10
C GLY A 81 -8.75 18.10 -10.51
N GLY A 82 -8.47 19.32 -10.05
CA GLY A 82 -7.28 20.10 -10.41
C GLY A 82 -5.99 19.65 -9.74
N THR A 83 -4.90 20.31 -10.12
CA THR A 83 -3.55 19.99 -9.65
C THR A 83 -2.95 21.14 -8.86
N ALA A 84 -2.57 20.90 -7.60
CA ALA A 84 -1.64 21.75 -6.87
C ALA A 84 -0.21 21.36 -7.29
N LEU A 85 0.49 22.27 -7.97
CA LEU A 85 1.82 22.02 -8.52
C LEU A 85 2.88 22.59 -7.58
N VAL A 86 3.80 21.73 -7.15
CA VAL A 86 5.00 22.09 -6.38
C VAL A 86 6.21 22.00 -7.30
N PRO A 87 6.71 23.11 -7.84
CA PRO A 87 7.90 23.13 -8.69
C PRO A 87 9.17 22.73 -7.95
N LYS A 88 10.27 22.47 -8.68
CA LYS A 88 11.59 22.21 -8.10
C LYS A 88 11.94 23.22 -7.01
N GLY A 89 12.38 22.73 -5.85
CA GLY A 89 12.75 23.51 -4.67
C GLY A 89 12.65 22.70 -3.39
N THR A 90 13.12 23.27 -2.27
CA THR A 90 12.96 22.67 -0.94
C THR A 90 11.98 23.52 -0.14
N TYR A 91 10.81 22.99 0.12
CA TYR A 91 9.71 23.66 0.83
C TYR A 91 9.63 23.14 2.26
N MET A 92 9.88 24.02 3.22
CA MET A 92 9.76 23.66 4.63
C MET A 92 8.29 23.59 5.01
N VAL A 93 7.89 22.48 5.68
CA VAL A 93 6.49 22.24 6.04
C VAL A 93 6.34 21.89 7.52
N ASP A 94 5.39 22.53 8.19
CA ASP A 94 4.99 22.17 9.55
C ASP A 94 4.12 20.91 9.54
N ALA A 95 4.68 19.83 10.09
CA ALA A 95 4.00 18.53 10.16
C ALA A 95 3.37 18.29 11.54
N ALA A 96 3.57 19.17 12.50
CA ALA A 96 3.25 18.95 13.91
C ALA A 96 2.02 19.70 14.42
N SER A 97 1.64 20.78 13.76
CA SER A 97 0.55 21.66 14.19
C SER A 97 -0.76 21.36 13.48
N GLU A 98 -1.81 22.06 13.88
CA GLU A 98 -3.10 22.09 13.19
C GLU A 98 -3.00 22.68 11.76
N LYS A 99 -1.88 23.35 11.46
CA LYS A 99 -1.61 23.94 10.14
C LYS A 99 -0.95 22.98 9.14
N ARG A 100 -0.71 21.73 9.54
CA ARG A 100 -0.15 20.69 8.64
C ARG A 100 -0.92 20.56 7.32
N LEU A 101 -0.27 20.04 6.30
CA LEU A 101 -0.87 19.88 4.97
C LEU A 101 -1.97 18.81 4.97
N MET A 102 -3.18 19.25 4.69
CA MET A 102 -4.39 18.41 4.59
C MET A 102 -4.89 18.39 3.15
N LEU A 103 -4.84 17.23 2.49
CA LEU A 103 -5.35 17.10 1.13
C LEU A 103 -6.88 17.10 1.11
N LYS A 104 -7.45 17.41 -0.04
CA LYS A 104 -8.89 17.50 -0.26
C LYS A 104 -9.33 16.43 -1.26
N SER A 105 -10.63 16.12 -1.29
CA SER A 105 -11.18 15.24 -2.32
C SER A 105 -10.97 15.80 -3.72
N ASP A 106 -10.96 14.91 -4.71
CA ASP A 106 -10.93 15.24 -6.13
C ASP A 106 -9.79 16.20 -6.50
N MET A 107 -8.56 15.84 -6.16
CA MET A 107 -7.38 16.64 -6.49
C MET A 107 -6.13 15.82 -6.77
N THR A 108 -5.15 16.47 -7.38
CA THR A 108 -3.77 15.97 -7.51
C THR A 108 -2.81 16.93 -6.81
N LEU A 109 -1.93 16.41 -5.95
CA LEU A 109 -0.72 17.11 -5.52
C LEU A 109 0.44 16.59 -6.37
N LYS A 110 0.98 17.43 -7.23
CA LYS A 110 2.11 17.07 -8.09
C LYS A 110 3.36 17.79 -7.64
N LEU A 111 4.40 17.01 -7.32
CA LEU A 111 5.73 17.52 -7.05
C LEU A 111 6.59 17.26 -8.28
N ASP A 112 7.15 18.31 -8.87
CA ASP A 112 8.06 18.19 -10.00
C ASP A 112 9.39 17.54 -9.58
N ASP A 113 10.17 17.12 -10.55
CA ASP A 113 11.50 16.56 -10.33
C ASP A 113 12.38 17.55 -9.56
N GLY A 114 12.97 17.08 -8.46
CA GLY A 114 13.75 17.91 -7.54
C GLY A 114 12.93 18.79 -6.59
N ALA A 115 11.61 18.62 -6.52
CA ALA A 115 10.80 19.20 -5.47
C ALA A 115 10.89 18.36 -4.18
N THR A 116 11.11 19.01 -3.05
CA THR A 116 11.18 18.38 -1.72
C THR A 116 10.27 19.12 -0.75
N LEU A 117 9.35 18.42 -0.11
CA LEU A 117 8.69 18.87 1.10
C LEU A 117 9.51 18.39 2.30
N LYS A 118 10.16 19.30 3.01
CA LYS A 118 10.99 19.00 4.18
C LYS A 118 10.27 19.38 5.45
N VAL A 119 10.13 18.42 6.37
CA VAL A 119 9.52 18.64 7.68
C VAL A 119 10.39 19.59 8.50
N ILE A 120 9.77 20.66 9.01
CA ILE A 120 10.40 21.57 9.97
C ILE A 120 10.73 20.79 11.24
N PRO A 121 12.01 20.81 11.72
CA PRO A 121 12.42 20.07 12.89
C PRO A 121 11.58 20.38 14.13
N ASN A 122 10.96 19.37 14.71
CA ASN A 122 10.04 19.52 15.83
C ASN A 122 10.26 18.45 16.91
N GLY A 123 9.46 18.44 17.96
CA GLY A 123 9.52 17.45 19.05
C GLY A 123 8.19 16.77 19.32
N ALA A 124 7.24 16.88 18.39
CA ALA A 124 5.90 16.31 18.55
C ALA A 124 5.92 14.78 18.43
N LYS A 125 5.07 14.11 19.21
CA LYS A 125 4.95 12.65 19.18
C LYS A 125 4.25 12.14 17.91
N HIS A 126 3.34 12.93 17.35
CA HIS A 126 2.51 12.61 16.19
C HIS A 126 2.65 13.70 15.15
N THR A 127 3.18 13.37 14.00
CA THR A 127 3.38 14.30 12.88
C THR A 127 3.07 13.62 11.55
N SER A 128 2.70 14.39 10.54
CA SER A 128 2.64 13.93 9.16
C SER A 128 2.92 15.06 8.18
N ALA A 129 3.79 14.82 7.21
CA ALA A 129 4.08 15.81 6.19
C ALA A 129 2.86 16.08 5.30
N LEU A 130 2.14 15.01 4.94
CA LEU A 130 0.86 15.06 4.23
C LEU A 130 -0.18 14.21 4.96
N THR A 131 -1.40 14.71 5.07
CA THR A 131 -2.54 13.97 5.62
C THR A 131 -3.66 13.88 4.59
N ILE A 132 -4.18 12.68 4.40
CA ILE A 132 -5.33 12.34 3.56
C ILE A 132 -6.34 11.69 4.50
N SER A 133 -7.34 12.45 4.94
CA SER A 133 -8.28 12.06 6.00
C SER A 133 -9.69 12.37 5.58
N ALA A 134 -10.59 11.37 5.60
CA ALA A 134 -12.00 11.48 5.25
C ALA A 134 -12.26 12.08 3.86
N VAL A 135 -11.41 11.80 2.88
CA VAL A 135 -11.48 12.32 1.51
C VAL A 135 -11.33 11.22 0.48
N SER A 136 -11.72 11.50 -0.76
CA SER A 136 -11.66 10.54 -1.85
C SER A 136 -11.06 11.12 -3.13
N ASN A 137 -10.64 10.22 -4.04
CA ASN A 137 -10.10 10.62 -5.34
C ASN A 137 -8.86 11.52 -5.24
N VAL A 138 -7.91 11.15 -4.39
CA VAL A 138 -6.67 11.92 -4.17
C VAL A 138 -5.49 11.26 -4.86
N THR A 139 -4.72 12.04 -5.58
CA THR A 139 -3.45 11.61 -6.16
C THR A 139 -2.30 12.45 -5.62
N VAL A 140 -1.23 11.79 -5.17
CA VAL A 140 0.06 12.44 -4.89
C VAL A 140 1.10 11.84 -5.84
N ILE A 141 1.76 12.68 -6.60
CA ILE A 141 2.71 12.19 -7.61
C ILE A 141 4.03 12.96 -7.59
N GLY A 142 5.14 12.21 -7.62
CA GLY A 142 6.50 12.72 -7.76
C GLY A 142 7.11 13.29 -6.49
N GLY A 143 8.34 13.75 -6.60
CA GLY A 143 9.08 14.46 -5.58
C GLY A 143 9.50 13.66 -4.34
N THR A 144 9.98 14.39 -3.36
CA THR A 144 10.51 13.83 -2.10
C THR A 144 9.82 14.45 -0.89
N LEU A 145 9.46 13.59 0.06
CA LEU A 145 9.08 13.98 1.41
C LEU A 145 10.27 13.64 2.33
N GLU A 146 10.89 14.65 2.91
CA GLU A 146 12.03 14.50 3.83
C GLU A 146 11.59 14.80 5.27
N GLY A 147 11.72 13.81 6.15
CA GLY A 147 11.43 13.95 7.58
C GLY A 147 12.57 14.56 8.37
N ASP A 148 12.29 14.85 9.63
CA ASP A 148 13.22 15.47 10.57
C ASP A 148 14.02 14.47 11.44
N ARG A 149 14.09 13.19 11.05
CA ARG A 149 14.66 12.11 11.86
C ARG A 149 16.02 12.45 12.50
N LYS A 150 16.89 13.16 11.80
CA LYS A 150 18.21 13.55 12.30
C LYS A 150 18.19 14.82 13.13
N GLU A 151 17.14 15.62 12.99
CA GLU A 151 16.97 16.96 13.55
C GLU A 151 15.82 17.00 14.57
N HIS A 152 15.16 15.85 14.82
CA HIS A 152 14.03 15.74 15.75
C HIS A 152 14.42 16.12 17.16
N LYS A 153 13.65 17.03 17.79
CA LYS A 153 14.03 17.68 19.05
C LYS A 153 13.85 16.82 20.30
N THR A 154 13.19 15.64 20.18
CA THR A 154 13.01 14.70 21.29
C THR A 154 13.39 13.29 20.91
N LYS A 155 13.61 12.44 21.91
CA LYS A 155 13.83 10.98 21.70
C LYS A 155 12.54 10.18 21.83
N SER A 156 11.45 10.79 22.28
CA SER A 156 10.15 10.15 22.52
C SER A 156 9.25 10.23 21.29
N GLY A 157 8.28 9.33 21.22
CA GLY A 157 7.37 9.23 20.08
C GLY A 157 7.94 8.39 18.95
N GLN A 158 7.07 8.00 18.05
CA GLN A 158 7.45 7.18 16.89
C GLN A 158 6.50 7.34 15.70
N TRP A 159 5.52 8.24 15.78
CA TRP A 159 4.47 8.44 14.78
C TRP A 159 4.71 9.72 13.96
N GLY A 160 5.89 9.84 13.36
CA GLY A 160 6.23 10.89 12.40
C GLY A 160 6.19 10.35 10.98
N MET A 161 5.07 10.54 10.26
CA MET A 161 4.79 9.92 8.98
C MET A 161 5.05 10.86 7.81
N GLY A 162 5.46 10.30 6.68
CA GLY A 162 5.53 11.05 5.43
C GLY A 162 4.13 11.33 4.90
N ILE A 163 3.37 10.29 4.57
CA ILE A 163 1.95 10.38 4.19
C ILE A 163 1.11 9.56 5.15
N ARG A 164 0.08 10.17 5.71
CA ARG A 164 -0.93 9.52 6.56
C ARG A 164 -2.27 9.49 5.83
N ILE A 165 -2.82 8.28 5.60
CA ILE A 165 -4.07 8.02 4.89
C ILE A 165 -5.01 7.35 5.89
N VAL A 166 -6.11 8.02 6.27
CA VAL A 166 -6.94 7.62 7.42
C VAL A 166 -8.39 8.08 7.32
N ASP A 167 -9.20 7.67 8.30
CA ASP A 167 -10.54 8.19 8.55
C ASP A 167 -11.44 8.03 7.31
N ASP A 168 -11.61 6.78 6.81
CA ASP A 168 -12.40 6.43 5.63
C ASP A 168 -11.94 7.09 4.30
N ALA A 169 -10.65 7.44 4.20
CA ALA A 169 -10.07 7.87 2.93
C ALA A 169 -10.15 6.75 1.88
N ARG A 170 -10.51 7.11 0.64
CA ARG A 170 -10.68 6.11 -0.44
C ARG A 170 -10.21 6.62 -1.80
N ASP A 171 -9.90 5.68 -2.69
CA ASP A 171 -9.44 5.99 -4.05
C ASP A 171 -8.21 6.89 -4.05
N VAL A 172 -7.21 6.49 -3.25
CA VAL A 172 -5.95 7.25 -3.08
C VAL A 172 -4.85 6.61 -3.91
N THR A 173 -4.14 7.42 -4.68
CA THR A 173 -2.96 6.97 -5.45
C THR A 173 -1.74 7.77 -5.06
N ILE A 174 -0.69 7.10 -4.62
CA ILE A 174 0.64 7.65 -4.34
C ILE A 174 1.59 7.07 -5.38
N ALA A 175 2.12 7.91 -6.28
CA ALA A 175 2.92 7.45 -7.40
C ALA A 175 4.26 8.20 -7.49
N ASN A 176 5.36 7.48 -7.70
CA ASN A 176 6.70 8.04 -7.87
C ASN A 176 7.17 8.96 -6.72
N VAL A 177 6.65 8.73 -5.50
CA VAL A 177 6.98 9.53 -4.30
C VAL A 177 8.08 8.86 -3.51
N THR A 178 9.08 9.65 -3.10
CA THR A 178 10.10 9.21 -2.13
C THR A 178 9.78 9.75 -0.74
N ALA A 179 9.61 8.86 0.27
CA ALA A 179 9.50 9.21 1.68
C ALA A 179 10.78 8.81 2.41
N THR A 180 11.54 9.79 2.91
CA THR A 180 12.86 9.55 3.49
C THR A 180 13.05 10.22 4.84
N LYS A 181 13.88 9.60 5.69
CA LYS A 181 14.30 10.17 6.99
C LYS A 181 13.12 10.56 7.90
N MET A 182 11.98 9.87 7.81
CA MET A 182 10.86 10.11 8.70
C MET A 182 11.19 9.69 10.13
N TRP A 183 10.66 10.42 11.12
CA TRP A 183 10.79 10.07 12.55
C TRP A 183 10.05 8.78 12.90
N GLY A 184 9.04 8.41 12.12
CA GLY A 184 8.31 7.15 12.15
C GLY A 184 8.37 6.44 10.81
N ASP A 185 7.26 6.43 10.12
CA ASP A 185 7.00 5.65 8.91
C ASP A 185 7.05 6.50 7.63
N GLY A 186 7.46 5.90 6.54
CA GLY A 186 7.37 6.57 5.23
C GLY A 186 5.91 6.83 4.86
N PHE A 187 5.08 5.77 4.97
CA PHE A 187 3.66 5.81 4.65
C PHE A 187 2.87 5.08 5.74
N TYR A 188 1.63 5.54 5.97
CA TYR A 188 0.73 4.97 6.97
C TYR A 188 -0.70 4.94 6.46
N VAL A 189 -1.37 3.80 6.61
CA VAL A 189 -2.76 3.57 6.18
C VAL A 189 -3.55 2.98 7.34
N SER A 190 -4.67 3.61 7.69
CA SER A 190 -5.63 3.08 8.66
C SER A 190 -7.03 3.53 8.30
N GLU A 191 -8.00 2.63 8.39
CA GLU A 191 -9.39 2.93 8.03
C GLU A 191 -9.50 3.56 6.63
N ALA A 192 -8.99 2.83 5.61
CA ALA A 192 -8.96 3.33 4.23
C ALA A 192 -9.26 2.22 3.23
N SER A 193 -9.70 2.61 2.02
CA SER A 193 -9.97 1.65 0.95
C SER A 193 -9.45 2.09 -0.41
N ASN A 194 -9.15 1.09 -1.26
CA ASN A 194 -8.66 1.31 -2.62
C ASN A 194 -7.45 2.28 -2.68
N VAL A 195 -6.39 1.93 -1.92
CA VAL A 195 -5.14 2.71 -1.84
C VAL A 195 -4.08 2.09 -2.74
N ARG A 196 -3.41 2.88 -3.56
CA ARG A 196 -2.35 2.43 -4.45
C ARG A 196 -1.04 3.15 -4.17
N PHE A 197 0.02 2.37 -4.01
CA PHE A 197 1.41 2.82 -3.93
C PHE A 197 2.15 2.30 -5.17
N CYS A 198 2.46 3.19 -6.09
CA CYS A 198 3.03 2.88 -7.40
C CYS A 198 4.40 3.51 -7.56
N ALA A 199 5.43 2.70 -7.73
CA ALA A 199 6.82 3.15 -7.86
C ALA A 199 7.26 4.09 -6.72
N VAL A 200 6.79 3.85 -5.49
CA VAL A 200 7.19 4.64 -4.32
C VAL A 200 8.52 4.15 -3.76
N THR A 201 9.24 5.04 -3.09
CA THR A 201 10.46 4.70 -2.36
C THR A 201 10.33 5.13 -0.89
N ALA A 202 10.43 4.18 0.04
CA ALA A 202 10.57 4.45 1.46
C ALA A 202 12.02 4.13 1.88
N VAL A 203 12.80 5.14 2.25
CA VAL A 203 14.22 4.94 2.53
C VAL A 203 14.72 5.63 3.79
N GLY A 204 15.42 4.89 4.63
CA GLY A 204 16.06 5.45 5.82
C GLY A 204 15.07 5.98 6.87
N ASN A 205 13.84 5.50 6.87
CA ASN A 205 12.84 5.83 7.88
C ASN A 205 13.16 5.14 9.22
N ARG A 206 12.67 5.70 10.33
CA ARG A 206 13.09 5.22 11.64
C ARG A 206 12.34 3.99 12.11
N ARG A 207 11.05 3.82 11.75
CA ARG A 207 10.20 2.73 12.24
C ARG A 207 9.81 1.75 11.14
N GLN A 208 9.08 2.21 10.11
CA GLN A 208 8.58 1.40 9.00
C GLN A 208 8.77 2.12 7.66
N GLY A 209 8.80 1.35 6.56
CA GLY A 209 8.63 1.92 5.23
C GLY A 209 7.16 2.26 4.97
N LEU A 210 6.27 1.29 5.18
CA LEU A 210 4.81 1.42 5.10
C LEU A 210 4.19 0.63 6.26
N THR A 211 3.21 1.23 6.94
CA THR A 211 2.34 0.58 7.92
C THR A 211 0.90 0.54 7.40
N ILE A 212 0.25 -0.62 7.51
CA ILE A 212 -1.17 -0.82 7.22
C ILE A 212 -1.83 -1.36 8.49
N VAL A 213 -2.84 -0.65 9.02
CA VAL A 213 -3.52 -1.01 10.28
C VAL A 213 -4.94 -1.53 10.00
N ALA A 214 -5.72 -0.82 9.19
CA ALA A 214 -7.03 -1.24 8.75
C ALA A 214 -7.25 -0.78 7.31
N ALA A 215 -7.51 -1.70 6.39
CA ALA A 215 -7.71 -1.34 4.99
C ALA A 215 -8.39 -2.44 4.19
N ASP A 216 -9.15 -2.04 3.18
CA ASP A 216 -9.67 -2.92 2.13
C ASP A 216 -9.17 -2.46 0.76
N GLY A 217 -8.42 -3.32 0.08
CA GLY A 217 -7.86 -3.01 -1.23
C GLY A 217 -6.62 -2.10 -1.16
N VAL A 218 -5.45 -2.66 -0.89
CA VAL A 218 -4.16 -1.93 -0.99
C VAL A 218 -3.29 -2.58 -2.06
N LEU A 219 -2.82 -1.80 -3.00
CA LEU A 219 -1.83 -2.21 -3.98
C LEU A 219 -0.48 -1.54 -3.69
N VAL A 220 0.57 -2.33 -3.62
CA VAL A 220 1.97 -1.86 -3.62
C VAL A 220 2.66 -2.46 -4.84
N LEU A 221 3.04 -1.63 -5.78
CA LEU A 221 3.60 -2.06 -7.06
C LEU A 221 4.89 -1.31 -7.39
N ASP A 222 5.89 -2.03 -7.96
CA ASP A 222 7.15 -1.47 -8.48
C ASP A 222 7.93 -0.61 -7.45
N SER A 223 7.78 -0.88 -6.15
CA SER A 223 8.20 0.00 -5.07
C SER A 223 9.47 -0.46 -4.37
N VAL A 224 10.12 0.44 -3.61
CA VAL A 224 11.36 0.15 -2.89
C VAL A 224 11.24 0.53 -1.42
N PHE A 225 11.48 -0.44 -0.54
CA PHE A 225 11.47 -0.26 0.91
C PHE A 225 12.84 -0.64 1.46
N LYS A 226 13.64 0.35 1.90
CA LYS A 226 15.02 0.08 2.27
C LYS A 226 15.56 0.90 3.44
N ASP A 227 16.58 0.35 4.07
CA ASP A 227 17.36 1.03 5.13
C ASP A 227 16.51 1.51 6.32
N THR A 228 15.38 0.86 6.59
CA THR A 228 14.54 1.15 7.76
C THR A 228 15.25 0.66 9.02
N ARG A 229 15.50 1.58 9.96
CA ARG A 229 16.19 1.24 11.22
C ARG A 229 16.03 2.32 12.29
N GLY A 230 16.00 1.94 13.55
CA GLY A 230 16.00 2.88 14.71
C GLY A 230 14.95 2.55 15.76
N THR A 231 13.72 2.28 15.37
CA THR A 231 12.64 1.84 16.27
C THR A 231 12.00 0.59 15.72
N ARG A 232 11.88 -0.45 16.54
CA ARG A 232 11.22 -1.70 16.14
C ARG A 232 9.77 -1.44 15.69
N PRO A 233 9.29 -2.26 14.76
CA PRO A 233 9.91 -3.46 14.19
C PRO A 233 10.95 -3.24 13.09
N ASN A 234 11.17 -2.02 12.58
CA ASN A 234 12.14 -1.67 11.53
C ASN A 234 11.88 -2.38 10.20
N ALA A 235 10.63 -2.64 9.86
CA ALA A 235 10.25 -3.39 8.66
C ALA A 235 10.18 -2.53 7.40
N GLY A 236 10.25 -3.20 6.25
CA GLY A 236 9.90 -2.57 4.99
C GLY A 236 8.41 -2.25 4.94
N ILE A 237 7.57 -3.27 5.12
CA ILE A 237 6.10 -3.13 5.25
C ILE A 237 5.66 -3.89 6.52
N ASP A 238 4.68 -3.32 7.24
CA ASP A 238 4.05 -3.95 8.39
C ASP A 238 2.52 -3.86 8.27
N LEU A 239 1.87 -5.03 8.21
CA LEU A 239 0.42 -5.17 8.32
C LEU A 239 0.12 -5.51 9.78
N GLU A 240 -0.32 -4.52 10.56
CA GLU A 240 -0.46 -4.63 12.01
C GLU A 240 -1.83 -4.11 12.53
N PRO A 241 -2.95 -4.82 12.33
CA PRO A 241 -4.18 -4.45 12.98
C PRO A 241 -3.97 -4.48 14.51
N ASN A 242 -4.38 -3.41 15.19
CA ASN A 242 -4.11 -3.16 16.60
C ASN A 242 -5.33 -3.42 17.51
N LYS A 243 -6.50 -3.64 16.90
CA LYS A 243 -7.76 -3.92 17.59
C LYS A 243 -8.51 -5.09 16.95
N PRO A 244 -9.40 -5.77 17.67
CA PRO A 244 -10.13 -6.94 17.14
C PRO A 244 -11.06 -6.63 15.97
N ASP A 245 -11.53 -5.42 15.84
CA ASP A 245 -12.40 -4.93 14.77
C ASP A 245 -11.65 -4.39 13.56
N GLU A 246 -10.35 -4.19 13.66
CA GLU A 246 -9.53 -3.79 12.54
C GLU A 246 -9.27 -4.97 11.59
N ILE A 247 -9.53 -4.74 10.31
CA ILE A 247 -9.42 -5.73 9.25
C ILE A 247 -8.50 -5.20 8.15
N ILE A 248 -7.57 -6.05 7.75
CA ILE A 248 -6.76 -5.83 6.54
C ILE A 248 -7.13 -6.91 5.54
N THR A 249 -7.61 -6.52 4.39
CA THR A 249 -8.01 -7.48 3.34
C THR A 249 -7.70 -6.95 1.93
N ASN A 250 -7.61 -7.86 0.96
CA ASN A 250 -7.38 -7.53 -0.44
C ASN A 250 -6.09 -6.70 -0.66
N VAL A 251 -4.96 -7.14 -0.06
CA VAL A 251 -3.66 -6.47 -0.23
C VAL A 251 -2.80 -7.21 -1.24
N ARG A 252 -2.26 -6.49 -2.19
CA ARG A 252 -1.31 -6.97 -3.19
C ARG A 252 0.01 -6.23 -3.08
N ILE A 253 1.12 -6.97 -2.93
CA ILE A 253 2.49 -6.44 -2.88
C ILE A 253 3.29 -7.14 -3.99
N GLU A 254 3.53 -6.42 -5.08
CA GLU A 254 4.10 -7.00 -6.29
C GLU A 254 5.30 -6.22 -6.81
N ASN A 255 6.22 -6.94 -7.46
CA ASN A 255 7.35 -6.42 -8.20
C ASN A 255 8.18 -5.38 -7.41
N SER A 256 8.22 -5.51 -6.09
CA SER A 256 8.81 -4.54 -5.18
C SER A 256 10.11 -5.06 -4.57
N LYS A 257 10.93 -4.17 -4.03
CA LYS A 257 12.24 -4.47 -3.48
C LYS A 257 12.29 -4.13 -1.98
N PHE A 258 12.70 -5.09 -1.19
CA PHE A 258 12.89 -4.97 0.25
C PHE A 258 14.39 -5.14 0.56
N LEU A 259 15.08 -4.05 0.90
CA LEU A 259 16.53 -4.03 0.91
C LEU A 259 17.06 -3.50 2.26
N ASP A 260 17.90 -4.30 2.92
CA ASP A 260 18.74 -3.86 4.04
C ASP A 260 17.95 -3.22 5.22
N ASN A 261 16.68 -3.62 5.43
CA ASN A 261 15.92 -3.22 6.60
C ASN A 261 16.44 -3.94 7.85
N ALA A 262 16.53 -3.24 8.98
CA ALA A 262 17.04 -3.83 10.22
C ALA A 262 16.06 -4.84 10.85
N GLY A 263 14.81 -4.81 10.46
CA GLY A 263 13.78 -5.80 10.73
C GLY A 263 13.42 -6.59 9.48
N ALA A 264 12.20 -7.11 9.44
CA ALA A 264 11.70 -7.89 8.31
C ALA A 264 11.53 -7.06 7.03
N GLY A 265 11.56 -7.73 5.88
CA GLY A 265 11.08 -7.13 4.64
C GLY A 265 9.59 -6.81 4.75
N ILE A 266 8.79 -7.83 5.12
CA ILE A 266 7.34 -7.71 5.32
C ILE A 266 6.96 -8.38 6.64
N ILE A 267 6.03 -7.78 7.37
CA ILE A 267 5.39 -8.36 8.57
C ILE A 267 3.88 -8.47 8.33
N LEU A 268 3.31 -9.61 8.65
CA LEU A 268 1.89 -9.87 8.76
C LEU A 268 1.58 -10.16 10.23
N ASN A 269 1.20 -9.15 11.00
CA ASN A 269 0.97 -9.25 12.44
C ASN A 269 -0.52 -9.22 12.78
N GLY A 270 -1.21 -10.32 12.57
CA GLY A 270 -2.64 -10.49 12.87
C GLY A 270 -2.98 -10.74 14.34
N ARG A 271 -2.11 -10.36 15.28
CA ARG A 271 -2.30 -10.66 16.71
C ARG A 271 -3.60 -10.12 17.30
N TYR A 272 -4.01 -8.94 16.89
CA TYR A 272 -5.14 -8.25 17.50
C TYR A 272 -6.35 -8.14 16.59
N GLY A 273 -6.17 -8.14 15.27
CA GLY A 273 -7.23 -8.06 14.29
C GLY A 273 -7.11 -9.13 13.21
N ARG A 274 -7.78 -8.93 12.10
CA ARG A 274 -7.82 -9.92 11.01
C ARG A 274 -7.02 -9.47 9.80
N ILE A 275 -6.28 -10.41 9.22
CA ILE A 275 -5.55 -10.22 7.95
C ILE A 275 -6.00 -11.33 7.01
N SER A 276 -6.45 -10.99 5.81
CA SER A 276 -6.93 -11.95 4.82
C SER A 276 -6.69 -11.50 3.39
N LYS A 277 -6.67 -12.45 2.45
CA LYS A 277 -6.50 -12.19 1.01
C LYS A 277 -5.26 -11.33 0.70
N ILE A 278 -4.11 -11.77 1.20
CA ILE A 278 -2.83 -11.10 0.99
C ILE A 278 -2.06 -11.81 -0.11
N GLU A 279 -1.68 -11.10 -1.15
CA GLU A 279 -0.82 -11.58 -2.23
C GLU A 279 0.53 -10.87 -2.17
N VAL A 280 1.62 -11.66 -2.12
CA VAL A 280 3.00 -11.17 -2.14
C VAL A 280 3.74 -11.86 -3.27
N ALA A 281 3.89 -11.19 -4.41
CA ALA A 281 4.38 -11.83 -5.62
C ALA A 281 5.49 -11.06 -6.32
N SER A 282 6.42 -11.78 -6.93
CA SER A 282 7.49 -11.23 -7.78
C SER A 282 8.39 -10.19 -7.08
N ASN A 283 8.52 -10.25 -5.76
CA ASN A 283 9.33 -9.31 -4.99
C ASN A 283 10.78 -9.77 -4.85
N VAL A 284 11.67 -8.84 -4.60
CA VAL A 284 13.10 -9.08 -4.35
C VAL A 284 13.45 -8.69 -2.92
N PHE A 285 14.08 -9.61 -2.21
CA PHE A 285 14.53 -9.41 -0.83
C PHE A 285 16.05 -9.50 -0.71
N ARG A 286 16.65 -8.61 0.07
CA ARG A 286 18.06 -8.64 0.41
C ARG A 286 18.32 -7.94 1.74
N GLY A 287 19.13 -8.52 2.63
CA GLY A 287 19.63 -7.88 3.84
C GLY A 287 18.57 -7.60 4.93
N ASN A 288 17.34 -8.11 4.79
CA ASN A 288 16.32 -8.02 5.83
C ASN A 288 16.48 -9.15 6.87
N ARG A 289 15.99 -8.95 8.08
CA ARG A 289 16.17 -9.94 9.17
C ARG A 289 14.90 -10.14 9.99
N PRO A 290 14.03 -11.07 9.64
CA PRO A 290 14.00 -11.96 8.47
C PRO A 290 13.36 -11.32 7.21
N LEU A 291 13.18 -12.11 6.14
CA LEU A 291 12.51 -11.63 4.93
C LEU A 291 11.05 -11.30 5.19
N LEU A 292 10.37 -12.26 5.80
CA LEU A 292 8.96 -12.19 6.15
C LEU A 292 8.77 -12.68 7.59
N ILE A 293 7.90 -12.00 8.33
CA ILE A 293 7.29 -12.50 9.56
C ILE A 293 5.80 -12.61 9.31
N ALA A 294 5.22 -13.77 9.58
CA ALA A 294 3.78 -13.92 9.68
C ALA A 294 3.44 -14.36 11.12
N ASN A 295 2.70 -13.54 11.82
CA ASN A 295 2.30 -13.73 13.21
C ASN A 295 0.80 -13.44 13.30
N ALA A 296 -0.03 -14.43 12.94
CA ALA A 296 -1.47 -14.25 12.89
C ALA A 296 -2.21 -15.51 13.31
N PRO A 297 -3.38 -15.38 13.92
CA PRO A 297 -4.32 -16.50 14.06
C PRO A 297 -4.81 -16.95 12.67
N ALA A 298 -5.24 -18.16 12.58
CA ALA A 298 -5.44 -19.11 11.49
C ALA A 298 -6.04 -18.67 10.12
N GLU A 299 -6.29 -17.40 9.85
CA GLU A 299 -6.99 -16.97 8.63
C GLU A 299 -6.14 -16.14 7.64
N ILE A 300 -4.82 -16.25 7.69
CA ILE A 300 -4.00 -15.62 6.66
C ILE A 300 -4.02 -16.49 5.41
N THR A 301 -4.82 -16.08 4.43
CA THR A 301 -4.67 -16.56 3.07
C THR A 301 -3.67 -15.63 2.38
N SER A 302 -2.46 -16.09 2.20
CA SER A 302 -1.44 -15.33 1.48
C SER A 302 -0.91 -16.16 0.32
N ASP A 303 -0.85 -15.56 -0.84
CA ASP A 303 -0.18 -16.14 -2.00
C ASP A 303 1.23 -15.56 -2.11
N PHE A 304 2.24 -16.38 -1.90
CA PHE A 304 3.65 -16.03 -1.98
C PHE A 304 4.27 -16.60 -3.24
N CYS A 305 4.10 -15.88 -4.35
CA CYS A 305 4.52 -16.34 -5.66
C CYS A 305 5.75 -15.61 -6.20
N ARG A 306 6.65 -16.35 -6.85
CA ARG A 306 7.76 -15.83 -7.66
C ARG A 306 8.65 -14.78 -6.94
N ASN A 307 8.69 -14.81 -5.63
CA ASN A 307 9.58 -13.96 -4.86
C ASN A 307 11.02 -14.49 -4.97
N ARG A 308 12.00 -13.58 -4.95
CA ARG A 308 13.41 -13.91 -5.08
C ARG A 308 14.25 -13.34 -3.94
N GLN A 309 15.06 -14.20 -3.33
CA GLN A 309 16.07 -13.82 -2.37
C GLN A 309 17.45 -13.71 -3.04
N LEU A 310 18.19 -12.65 -2.75
CA LEU A 310 19.51 -12.40 -3.36
C LEU A 310 20.69 -12.88 -2.54
N THR A 311 20.50 -13.25 -1.25
CA THR A 311 21.57 -13.72 -0.37
C THR A 311 21.16 -14.98 0.39
N LYS A 312 22.12 -15.91 0.62
CA LYS A 312 21.86 -17.21 1.28
C LYS A 312 21.55 -17.12 2.79
N GLN A 313 21.70 -15.96 3.43
CA GLN A 313 21.57 -15.84 4.89
C GLN A 313 20.17 -15.46 5.37
N GLU A 314 19.23 -15.26 4.48
CA GLU A 314 17.95 -14.72 4.80
C GLU A 314 16.87 -15.79 4.67
N GLN A 315 16.24 -16.11 5.79
CA GLN A 315 15.23 -17.15 5.88
C GLN A 315 13.85 -16.54 6.11
N VAL A 316 12.84 -17.17 5.52
CA VAL A 316 11.46 -16.89 5.89
C VAL A 316 11.23 -17.41 7.28
N ALA A 317 11.03 -16.54 8.26
CA ALA A 317 10.63 -16.93 9.60
C ALA A 317 9.10 -16.99 9.64
N VAL A 318 8.58 -18.20 9.47
CA VAL A 318 7.16 -18.48 9.66
C VAL A 318 6.95 -18.88 11.11
N GLY A 319 6.05 -18.19 11.84
CA GLY A 319 5.71 -18.53 13.22
C GLY A 319 6.65 -17.94 14.28
N PHE A 320 7.33 -16.83 14.01
CA PHE A 320 8.07 -16.12 15.05
C PHE A 320 7.10 -15.34 15.95
N ASN A 321 7.09 -15.75 17.20
CA ASN A 321 6.39 -15.03 18.24
C ASN A 321 7.27 -13.91 18.78
N LEU A 322 6.99 -12.69 18.43
CA LEU A 322 7.54 -11.54 19.14
C LEU A 322 7.06 -11.47 20.60
N TYR A 323 6.00 -12.23 20.97
CA TYR A 323 5.30 -12.14 22.25
C TYR A 323 4.74 -13.47 22.80
N ALA A 324 5.41 -14.59 22.59
CA ALA A 324 5.21 -15.83 23.39
C ALA A 324 3.92 -16.67 23.25
N THR A 325 3.14 -16.61 22.18
CA THR A 325 2.08 -17.61 21.90
C THR A 325 2.38 -18.39 20.61
N PRO A 326 2.23 -19.72 20.58
CA PRO A 326 2.41 -20.49 19.35
C PRO A 326 1.28 -20.16 18.37
N ILE A 327 1.62 -19.76 17.16
CA ILE A 327 0.69 -19.45 16.10
C ILE A 327 0.94 -20.40 14.95
N GLU A 328 -0.11 -21.05 14.51
CA GLU A 328 -0.09 -21.88 13.32
C GLU A 328 -0.29 -20.97 12.12
N VAL A 329 0.78 -20.78 11.35
CA VAL A 329 0.72 -20.03 10.10
C VAL A 329 0.43 -21.02 8.99
N VAL A 330 -0.77 -20.95 8.42
CA VAL A 330 -1.08 -21.64 7.19
C VAL A 330 -0.62 -20.75 6.03
N VAL A 331 0.58 -20.99 5.53
CA VAL A 331 0.98 -20.51 4.21
C VAL A 331 0.29 -21.44 3.22
N LEU A 332 -0.72 -20.96 2.53
CA LEU A 332 -1.26 -21.69 1.40
C LEU A 332 -0.14 -21.78 0.37
N GLN A 333 0.28 -23.01 0.13
CA GLN A 333 1.29 -23.32 -0.87
C GLN A 333 0.66 -22.98 -2.22
N SER A 334 1.05 -21.87 -2.81
CA SER A 334 0.69 -21.58 -4.20
C SER A 334 1.49 -22.51 -5.10
N ASP A 335 0.93 -22.93 -6.22
CA ASP A 335 1.57 -23.76 -7.26
C ASP A 335 2.75 -23.03 -7.96
N CYS A 336 3.26 -21.97 -7.38
CA CYS A 336 4.28 -21.11 -7.95
C CYS A 336 5.60 -21.16 -7.18
N GLU A 337 6.68 -21.17 -7.93
CA GLU A 337 8.05 -21.31 -7.44
C GLU A 337 8.57 -20.01 -6.81
N ASN A 338 9.13 -20.11 -5.59
CA ASN A 338 9.88 -19.03 -4.93
C ASN A 338 11.37 -19.39 -4.93
N ILE A 339 12.21 -18.56 -5.54
CA ILE A 339 13.63 -18.85 -5.73
C ILE A 339 14.42 -18.40 -4.49
N GLY A 340 15.14 -19.35 -3.88
CA GLY A 340 16.02 -19.12 -2.74
C GLY A 340 15.31 -18.92 -1.40
N MET A 341 14.01 -19.24 -1.31
CA MET A 341 13.21 -19.13 -0.09
C MET A 341 12.93 -20.51 0.50
N GLU A 342 13.48 -20.79 1.67
CA GLU A 342 13.14 -21.98 2.45
C GLU A 342 12.24 -21.60 3.63
N ALA A 343 11.10 -22.26 3.74
CA ALA A 343 10.23 -22.12 4.91
C ALA A 343 10.82 -22.88 6.10
N ARG A 344 11.24 -22.20 7.14
CA ARG A 344 11.58 -22.85 8.41
C ARG A 344 10.45 -22.67 9.42
N ARG A 345 9.87 -23.79 9.87
CA ARG A 345 8.99 -23.79 11.03
C ARG A 345 9.82 -23.50 12.28
N GLY A 346 9.50 -22.39 12.97
CA GLY A 346 10.13 -22.08 14.26
C GLY A 346 9.81 -23.16 15.28
N LYS A 347 10.81 -23.67 16.01
CA LYS A 347 10.56 -24.55 17.15
C LYS A 347 9.87 -23.75 18.26
N PRO A 348 8.78 -24.27 18.87
CA PRO A 348 8.15 -23.61 20.01
C PRO A 348 9.18 -23.47 21.14
N ARG A 349 9.36 -22.26 21.66
CA ARG A 349 10.15 -22.06 22.89
C ARG A 349 9.36 -22.67 24.04
N LYS A 350 10.02 -23.57 24.79
CA LYS A 350 9.48 -24.04 26.07
C LYS A 350 9.23 -22.86 27.00
N PRO A 351 8.09 -22.81 27.71
CA PRO A 351 7.89 -21.80 28.74
C PRO A 351 9.04 -21.91 29.75
N LYS A 352 9.58 -20.78 30.14
CA LYS A 352 10.51 -20.76 31.29
C LYS A 352 9.72 -21.11 32.55
N PRO A 353 10.31 -21.94 33.44
CA PRO A 353 9.69 -22.31 34.72
C PRO A 353 9.43 -21.08 35.60
#